data_8c40c0959731587823cb0f57e59612bd
#
_entry.id   8c40c0959731587823cb0f57e59612bd
#
_cell.length_a   1.000
_cell.length_b   1.000
_cell.length_c   1.000
_cell.angle_alpha   90.00
_cell.angle_beta   90.00
_cell.angle_gamma   90.00
#
_symmetry.space_group_name_H-M   'P 1'
#
loop_
_entity.id
_entity.type
_entity.pdbx_description
1 polymer ?
#
loop_
_entity_poly.entity_id
_entity_poly.type
_entity_poly.pdbx_seq_one_letter_code
_entity_poly.pdbx_strand_id
1 'polypeptide(L)'
;VGTRGDVQPLVALAGALAARGHQVVVGLNSDLVGFARRAGVDARPLSVDARRFLQSPSGQRWLAGGDVRAYLRELIAERRRVIRGVQRDMGLLAGGADVVIGTRLIEEEASTLAEWQRVPFLGLHYAPVRPNGRFASVIVTSRRLPPPLNRLTHTIYQRRLWRSGHADLNAFRASLGLPPATAPADVRLTAAGGTDIQAYSRFLLPELAGWGPARPLVGNLRLSPAQRAALGEDEPGLADWLAAGEPPVYFGFGSMPVQEPARVLDLIRTAARRLGVRALIGAGWSDMTAHTPQDPDVRVVSTMDHDGVLPACRAAVHHGGAGSTAASLAAGLPTVICSVFSDQHFWGRTVRRLGVGDTFRYTQLSAERLVRTTAPLLAGGPADRAAALAGRLAGENATDTAVALIERAVR
;
A
#
# COMPACT_ATOMS: atom_id res chain seq x y z
N VAL A 1 -7.41 6.54 3.79
CA VAL A 1 -8.38 5.44 3.90
C VAL A 1 -7.84 4.23 3.16
N GLY A 2 -8.02 3.02 3.72
CA GLY A 2 -7.53 1.77 3.13
C GLY A 2 -6.95 0.83 4.19
N THR A 3 -6.07 -0.08 3.75
CA THR A 3 -5.36 -1.01 4.66
C THR A 3 -4.15 -0.31 5.31
N ARG A 4 -3.45 -1.02 6.20
CA ARG A 4 -2.20 -0.51 6.80
C ARG A 4 -1.20 -0.05 5.71
N GLY A 5 -1.13 -0.75 4.57
CA GLY A 5 -0.25 -0.36 3.45
C GLY A 5 -0.56 1.01 2.85
N ASP A 6 -1.83 1.45 2.92
CA ASP A 6 -2.26 2.78 2.47
C ASP A 6 -2.07 3.85 3.55
N VAL A 7 -2.13 3.48 4.82
CA VAL A 7 -2.11 4.40 5.98
C VAL A 7 -0.70 4.64 6.49
N GLN A 8 0.15 3.62 6.56
CA GLN A 8 1.49 3.72 7.12
C GLN A 8 2.38 4.76 6.42
N PRO A 9 2.41 4.88 5.07
CA PRO A 9 3.17 5.95 4.41
C PRO A 9 2.65 7.37 4.75
N LEU A 10 1.33 7.51 4.95
CA LEU A 10 0.74 8.79 5.35
C LEU A 10 1.13 9.15 6.79
N VAL A 11 1.16 8.15 7.70
CA VAL A 11 1.63 8.32 9.08
C VAL A 11 3.12 8.69 9.13
N ALA A 12 3.94 8.10 8.26
CA ALA A 12 5.35 8.46 8.11
C ALA A 12 5.52 9.93 7.70
N LEU A 13 4.77 10.36 6.68
CA LEU A 13 4.79 11.74 6.20
C LEU A 13 4.30 12.73 7.27
N ALA A 14 3.21 12.40 7.96
CA ALA A 14 2.65 13.21 9.03
C ALA A 14 3.63 13.41 10.18
N GLY A 15 4.32 12.35 10.61
CA GLY A 15 5.36 12.43 11.62
C GLY A 15 6.54 13.30 11.21
N ALA A 16 6.95 13.23 9.95
CA ALA A 16 8.03 14.06 9.42
C ALA A 16 7.66 15.55 9.34
N LEU A 17 6.43 15.86 8.94
CA LEU A 17 5.90 17.23 8.97
C LEU A 17 5.83 17.75 10.41
N ALA A 18 5.31 16.96 11.35
CA ALA A 18 5.24 17.32 12.76
C ALA A 18 6.64 17.59 13.37
N ALA A 19 7.64 16.78 13.00
CA ALA A 19 9.04 16.97 13.41
C ALA A 19 9.64 18.29 12.88
N ARG A 20 9.06 18.88 11.84
CA ARG A 20 9.42 20.21 11.32
C ARG A 20 8.58 21.35 11.89
N GLY A 21 7.74 21.07 12.91
CA GLY A 21 6.93 22.08 13.59
C GLY A 21 5.55 22.35 12.98
N HIS A 22 5.14 21.57 11.97
CA HIS A 22 3.80 21.69 11.41
C HIS A 22 2.75 21.03 12.32
N GLN A 23 1.57 21.64 12.42
CA GLN A 23 0.41 21.02 13.03
C GLN A 23 -0.25 20.10 11.99
N VAL A 24 -0.26 18.80 12.26
CA VAL A 24 -0.75 17.81 11.30
C VAL A 24 -1.88 16.99 11.92
N VAL A 25 -3.03 16.95 11.26
CA VAL A 25 -4.15 16.09 11.61
C VAL A 25 -4.43 15.13 10.47
N VAL A 26 -4.58 13.84 10.78
CA VAL A 26 -4.81 12.81 9.76
C VAL A 26 -6.16 12.15 9.96
N GLY A 27 -7.05 12.24 8.95
CA GLY A 27 -8.30 11.48 8.90
C GLY A 27 -8.05 10.06 8.40
N LEU A 28 -8.37 9.05 9.23
CA LEU A 28 -8.13 7.63 8.94
C LEU A 28 -9.37 6.79 9.18
N ASN A 29 -9.44 5.65 8.51
CA ASN A 29 -10.43 4.64 8.91
C ASN A 29 -10.25 4.24 10.38
N SER A 30 -11.38 4.00 11.05
CA SER A 30 -11.47 3.86 12.53
C SER A 30 -10.57 2.75 13.09
N ASP A 31 -10.41 1.65 12.36
CA ASP A 31 -9.58 0.49 12.74
C ASP A 31 -8.06 0.78 12.77
N LEU A 32 -7.59 1.88 12.15
CA LEU A 32 -6.17 2.24 12.09
C LEU A 32 -5.81 3.54 12.86
N VAL A 33 -6.77 4.19 13.49
CA VAL A 33 -6.50 5.39 14.32
C VAL A 33 -5.54 5.08 15.47
N GLY A 34 -5.74 3.95 16.16
CA GLY A 34 -4.87 3.51 17.25
C GLY A 34 -3.42 3.28 16.80
N PHE A 35 -3.21 2.75 15.60
CA PHE A 35 -1.89 2.59 15.01
C PHE A 35 -1.20 3.96 14.81
N ALA A 36 -1.88 4.92 14.20
CA ALA A 36 -1.31 6.23 13.92
C ALA A 36 -1.00 7.03 15.21
N ARG A 37 -1.88 6.94 16.23
CA ARG A 37 -1.67 7.60 17.52
C ARG A 37 -0.48 7.02 18.27
N ARG A 38 -0.29 5.70 18.28
CA ARG A 38 0.92 5.09 18.85
C ARG A 38 2.19 5.53 18.12
N ALA A 39 2.13 5.78 16.83
CA ALA A 39 3.24 6.35 16.05
C ALA A 39 3.42 7.88 16.26
N GLY A 40 2.74 8.49 17.23
CA GLY A 40 2.89 9.92 17.57
C GLY A 40 2.16 10.89 16.64
N VAL A 41 1.15 10.44 15.87
CA VAL A 41 0.41 11.28 14.93
C VAL A 41 -0.99 11.59 15.46
N ASP A 42 -1.43 12.87 15.43
CA ASP A 42 -2.82 13.22 15.71
C ASP A 42 -3.73 12.67 14.61
N ALA A 43 -4.39 11.57 14.91
CA ALA A 43 -5.27 10.86 14.01
C ALA A 43 -6.72 10.89 14.49
N ARG A 44 -7.63 11.16 13.56
CA ARG A 44 -9.07 11.22 13.83
C ARG A 44 -9.81 10.16 13.00
N PRO A 45 -10.84 9.53 13.56
CA PRO A 45 -11.59 8.51 12.85
C PRO A 45 -12.44 9.13 11.74
N LEU A 46 -12.46 8.49 10.59
CA LEU A 46 -13.46 8.67 9.56
C LEU A 46 -14.47 7.53 9.65
N SER A 47 -15.71 7.79 9.23
CA SER A 47 -16.83 6.82 9.25
C SER A 47 -16.65 5.68 8.24
N VAL A 48 -15.48 5.03 8.28
CA VAL A 48 -15.12 3.88 7.43
C VAL A 48 -14.25 2.90 8.22
N ASP A 49 -14.44 1.61 7.97
CA ASP A 49 -13.69 0.51 8.58
C ASP A 49 -13.26 -0.46 7.48
N ALA A 50 -11.97 -0.44 7.13
CA ALA A 50 -11.42 -1.26 6.06
C ALA A 50 -11.33 -2.74 6.45
N ARG A 51 -11.04 -3.03 7.72
CA ARG A 51 -10.96 -4.40 8.23
C ARG A 51 -12.32 -5.08 8.15
N ARG A 52 -13.37 -4.41 8.63
CA ARG A 52 -14.76 -4.91 8.56
C ARG A 52 -15.20 -5.17 7.11
N PHE A 53 -14.85 -4.27 6.18
CA PHE A 53 -15.17 -4.44 4.76
C PHE A 53 -14.50 -5.70 4.19
N LEU A 54 -13.20 -5.89 4.41
CA LEU A 54 -12.45 -7.05 3.89
C LEU A 54 -12.85 -8.38 4.57
N GLN A 55 -13.22 -8.34 5.85
CA GLN A 55 -13.66 -9.52 6.60
C GLN A 55 -15.16 -9.85 6.40
N SER A 56 -15.92 -9.00 5.71
CA SER A 56 -17.31 -9.29 5.40
C SER A 56 -17.47 -10.54 4.53
N PRO A 57 -18.64 -11.24 4.57
CA PRO A 57 -18.87 -12.41 3.72
C PRO A 57 -18.72 -12.13 2.22
N SER A 58 -19.10 -10.94 1.76
CA SER A 58 -18.85 -10.50 0.37
C SER A 58 -17.38 -10.27 0.10
N GLY A 59 -16.66 -9.62 1.02
CA GLY A 59 -15.22 -9.41 0.97
C GLY A 59 -14.46 -10.70 0.81
N GLN A 60 -14.75 -11.68 1.64
CA GLN A 60 -14.12 -13.00 1.61
C GLN A 60 -14.36 -13.75 0.29
N ARG A 61 -15.58 -13.69 -0.28
CA ARG A 61 -15.89 -14.36 -1.55
C ARG A 61 -15.08 -13.84 -2.74
N TRP A 62 -14.99 -12.52 -2.92
CA TRP A 62 -14.21 -12.00 -4.05
C TRP A 62 -12.70 -12.13 -3.84
N LEU A 63 -12.22 -12.11 -2.58
CA LEU A 63 -10.82 -12.40 -2.25
C LEU A 63 -10.43 -13.81 -2.68
N ALA A 64 -11.25 -14.81 -2.34
CA ALA A 64 -11.01 -16.21 -2.70
C ALA A 64 -10.95 -16.44 -4.22
N GLY A 65 -11.87 -15.81 -4.95
CA GLY A 65 -11.98 -15.96 -6.41
C GLY A 65 -11.02 -15.08 -7.21
N GLY A 66 -10.38 -14.07 -6.60
CA GLY A 66 -9.61 -13.05 -7.34
C GLY A 66 -10.45 -12.26 -8.34
N ASP A 67 -11.78 -12.14 -8.09
CA ASP A 67 -12.72 -11.49 -9.00
C ASP A 67 -12.68 -9.96 -8.86
N VAL A 68 -11.90 -9.31 -9.72
CA VAL A 68 -11.77 -7.84 -9.78
C VAL A 68 -13.10 -7.13 -10.05
N ARG A 69 -14.03 -7.76 -10.79
CA ARG A 69 -15.34 -7.13 -11.07
C ARG A 69 -16.22 -7.15 -9.82
N ALA A 70 -16.20 -8.25 -9.08
CA ALA A 70 -16.89 -8.34 -7.79
C ALA A 70 -16.29 -7.34 -6.80
N TYR A 71 -14.97 -7.26 -6.68
CA TYR A 71 -14.28 -6.26 -5.87
C TYR A 71 -14.73 -4.84 -6.17
N LEU A 72 -14.75 -4.44 -7.45
CA LEU A 72 -15.16 -3.08 -7.84
C LEU A 72 -16.63 -2.79 -7.53
N ARG A 73 -17.52 -3.77 -7.69
CA ARG A 73 -18.93 -3.62 -7.32
C ARG A 73 -19.11 -3.38 -5.82
N GLU A 74 -18.46 -4.23 -5.00
CA GLU A 74 -18.53 -4.14 -3.54
C GLU A 74 -17.87 -2.85 -3.03
N LEU A 75 -16.73 -2.44 -3.60
CA LEU A 75 -16.07 -1.18 -3.25
C LEU A 75 -16.97 0.04 -3.54
N ILE A 76 -17.65 0.06 -4.69
CA ILE A 76 -18.61 1.13 -5.02
C ILE A 76 -19.81 1.11 -4.09
N ALA A 77 -20.33 -0.07 -3.76
CA ALA A 77 -21.46 -0.20 -2.83
C ALA A 77 -21.09 0.28 -1.42
N GLU A 78 -19.93 -0.15 -0.92
CA GLU A 78 -19.42 0.28 0.39
C GLU A 78 -19.16 1.78 0.43
N ARG A 79 -18.52 2.33 -0.61
CA ARG A 79 -18.32 3.79 -0.73
C ARG A 79 -19.64 4.54 -0.60
N ARG A 80 -20.68 4.15 -1.33
CA ARG A 80 -22.01 4.79 -1.25
C ARG A 80 -22.61 4.72 0.15
N ARG A 81 -22.35 3.63 0.88
CA ARG A 81 -22.86 3.44 2.24
C ARG A 81 -22.19 4.40 3.24
N VAL A 82 -20.89 4.62 3.12
CA VAL A 82 -20.11 5.36 4.12
C VAL A 82 -19.81 6.81 3.75
N ILE A 83 -19.94 7.18 2.47
CA ILE A 83 -19.38 8.43 1.94
C ILE A 83 -19.91 9.69 2.64
N ARG A 84 -21.19 9.75 2.99
CA ARG A 84 -21.77 10.90 3.70
C ARG A 84 -21.18 11.09 5.10
N GLY A 85 -20.92 9.99 5.81
CA GLY A 85 -20.20 10.02 7.08
C GLY A 85 -18.76 10.52 6.90
N VAL A 86 -18.05 9.96 5.92
CA VAL A 86 -16.67 10.36 5.59
C VAL A 86 -16.61 11.85 5.22
N GLN A 87 -17.51 12.35 4.39
CA GLN A 87 -17.58 13.76 3.99
C GLN A 87 -17.79 14.69 5.19
N ARG A 88 -18.72 14.34 6.08
CA ARG A 88 -18.95 15.09 7.32
C ARG A 88 -17.70 15.10 8.20
N ASP A 89 -17.12 13.94 8.46
CA ASP A 89 -15.94 13.81 9.33
C ASP A 89 -14.73 14.57 8.76
N MET A 90 -14.49 14.49 7.45
CA MET A 90 -13.44 15.24 6.77
C MET A 90 -13.70 16.75 6.80
N GLY A 91 -14.95 17.20 6.67
CA GLY A 91 -15.32 18.63 6.76
C GLY A 91 -14.95 19.21 8.14
N LEU A 92 -15.13 18.45 9.22
CA LEU A 92 -14.74 18.85 10.57
C LEU A 92 -13.21 18.95 10.75
N LEU A 93 -12.44 18.15 9.98
CA LEU A 93 -10.98 18.12 10.07
C LEU A 93 -10.30 19.19 9.21
N ALA A 94 -10.93 19.62 8.14
CA ALA A 94 -10.29 20.53 7.17
C ALA A 94 -10.26 22.01 7.63
N GLY A 95 -11.03 22.37 8.66
CA GLY A 95 -11.13 23.76 9.13
C GLY A 95 -9.78 24.31 9.58
N GLY A 96 -9.35 25.46 9.00
CA GLY A 96 -8.11 26.13 9.33
C GLY A 96 -6.84 25.48 8.81
N ALA A 97 -6.93 24.52 7.90
CA ALA A 97 -5.76 23.92 7.27
C ALA A 97 -5.16 24.86 6.22
N ASP A 98 -3.83 24.95 6.15
CA ASP A 98 -3.08 25.68 5.10
C ASP A 98 -2.90 24.83 3.83
N VAL A 99 -3.06 23.53 3.93
CA VAL A 99 -2.92 22.57 2.83
C VAL A 99 -3.73 21.31 3.10
N VAL A 100 -4.30 20.72 2.06
CA VAL A 100 -4.97 19.43 2.14
C VAL A 100 -4.25 18.40 1.26
N ILE A 101 -3.97 17.22 1.84
CA ILE A 101 -3.35 16.09 1.13
C ILE A 101 -4.37 14.98 1.02
N GLY A 102 -4.62 14.50 -0.19
CA GLY A 102 -5.58 13.43 -0.45
C GLY A 102 -4.94 12.18 -1.06
N THR A 103 -5.34 11.02 -0.56
CA THR A 103 -4.99 9.72 -1.16
C THR A 103 -6.13 9.22 -2.07
N ARG A 104 -5.84 8.26 -2.93
CA ARG A 104 -6.70 7.81 -4.03
C ARG A 104 -8.18 7.61 -3.69
N LEU A 105 -8.51 7.00 -2.55
CA LEU A 105 -9.90 6.61 -2.23
C LEU A 105 -10.77 7.79 -1.78
N ILE A 106 -10.17 8.88 -1.30
CA ILE A 106 -10.85 10.08 -0.79
C ILE A 106 -10.39 11.36 -1.51
N GLU A 107 -9.77 11.22 -2.66
CA GLU A 107 -9.17 12.30 -3.42
C GLU A 107 -10.18 13.38 -3.83
N GLU A 108 -11.38 12.97 -4.23
CA GLU A 108 -12.47 13.87 -4.64
C GLU A 108 -12.95 14.75 -3.48
N GLU A 109 -13.13 14.16 -2.31
CA GLU A 109 -13.54 14.84 -1.09
C GLU A 109 -12.44 15.77 -0.59
N ALA A 110 -11.20 15.30 -0.55
CA ALA A 110 -10.05 16.10 -0.11
C ALA A 110 -9.80 17.29 -1.03
N SER A 111 -9.86 17.10 -2.34
CA SER A 111 -9.76 18.20 -3.33
C SER A 111 -10.90 19.21 -3.19
N THR A 112 -12.11 18.76 -2.90
CA THR A 112 -13.27 19.63 -2.66
C THR A 112 -13.09 20.47 -1.39
N LEU A 113 -12.58 19.87 -0.32
CA LEU A 113 -12.31 20.62 0.93
C LEU A 113 -11.18 21.63 0.78
N ALA A 114 -10.13 21.31 0.02
CA ALA A 114 -9.09 22.27 -0.30
C ALA A 114 -9.65 23.48 -1.07
N GLU A 115 -10.51 23.25 -2.06
CA GLU A 115 -11.19 24.29 -2.81
C GLU A 115 -12.10 25.15 -1.91
N TRP A 116 -12.85 24.50 -0.99
CA TRP A 116 -13.69 25.19 -0.03
C TRP A 116 -12.89 26.08 0.92
N GLN A 117 -11.75 25.60 1.43
CA GLN A 117 -10.84 26.36 2.29
C GLN A 117 -9.98 27.36 1.51
N ARG A 118 -9.96 27.29 0.18
CA ARG A 118 -9.08 28.09 -0.70
C ARG A 118 -7.60 27.87 -0.44
N VAL A 119 -7.23 26.62 -0.17
CA VAL A 119 -5.86 26.22 0.10
C VAL A 119 -5.37 25.23 -0.97
N PRO A 120 -4.06 25.04 -1.13
CA PRO A 120 -3.51 24.05 -2.05
C PRO A 120 -4.00 22.62 -1.75
N PHE A 121 -4.22 21.86 -2.81
CA PHE A 121 -4.46 20.43 -2.76
C PHE A 121 -3.28 19.67 -3.37
N LEU A 122 -2.78 18.63 -2.67
CA LEU A 122 -1.78 17.71 -3.20
C LEU A 122 -2.33 16.27 -3.21
N GLY A 123 -2.16 15.59 -4.35
CA GLY A 123 -2.40 14.16 -4.43
C GLY A 123 -1.22 13.36 -3.85
N LEU A 124 -1.50 12.22 -3.20
CA LEU A 124 -0.48 11.28 -2.72
C LEU A 124 -0.83 9.85 -3.12
N HIS A 125 0.06 9.20 -3.89
CA HIS A 125 -0.20 7.89 -4.48
C HIS A 125 0.95 6.90 -4.25
N TYR A 126 0.60 5.65 -3.96
CA TYR A 126 1.55 4.56 -3.66
C TYR A 126 1.70 3.56 -4.83
N ALA A 127 0.99 3.80 -5.93
CA ALA A 127 1.05 3.02 -7.16
C ALA A 127 0.75 3.94 -8.37
N PRO A 128 1.13 3.58 -9.61
CA PRO A 128 0.94 4.42 -10.79
C PRO A 128 -0.52 4.43 -11.26
N VAL A 129 -1.38 5.10 -10.49
CA VAL A 129 -2.82 5.19 -10.75
C VAL A 129 -3.19 6.26 -11.79
N ARG A 130 -2.26 7.15 -12.11
CA ARG A 130 -2.49 8.23 -13.08
C ARG A 130 -2.39 7.73 -14.52
N PRO A 131 -3.16 8.30 -15.46
CA PRO A 131 -3.09 7.94 -16.87
C PRO A 131 -1.67 8.08 -17.42
N ASN A 132 -1.18 6.98 -18.00
CA ASN A 132 0.12 6.93 -18.63
C ASN A 132 0.13 5.92 -19.79
N GLY A 133 1.09 6.08 -20.69
CA GLY A 133 1.25 5.14 -21.82
C GLY A 133 2.19 3.97 -21.53
N ARG A 134 2.83 3.93 -20.35
CA ARG A 134 3.83 2.89 -20.04
C ARG A 134 3.20 1.64 -19.42
N PHE A 135 2.16 1.85 -18.61
CA PHE A 135 1.45 0.80 -17.91
C PHE A 135 -0.06 0.97 -18.09
N ALA A 136 -0.77 -0.14 -18.18
CA ALA A 136 -2.22 -0.13 -18.07
C ALA A 136 -2.64 0.19 -16.62
N SER A 137 -3.89 0.61 -16.43
CA SER A 137 -4.45 0.79 -15.08
C SER A 137 -4.30 -0.50 -14.28
N VAL A 138 -3.63 -0.41 -13.12
CA VAL A 138 -3.33 -1.53 -12.23
C VAL A 138 -4.57 -2.28 -11.76
N ILE A 139 -5.72 -1.61 -11.79
CA ILE A 139 -7.03 -2.18 -11.42
C ILE A 139 -7.68 -2.92 -12.61
N VAL A 140 -7.46 -2.46 -13.85
CA VAL A 140 -8.13 -3.03 -15.03
C VAL A 140 -7.41 -4.26 -15.54
N THR A 141 -6.10 -4.18 -15.67
CA THR A 141 -5.27 -5.30 -16.14
C THR A 141 -3.81 -5.12 -15.77
N SER A 142 -3.15 -6.22 -15.50
CA SER A 142 -1.70 -6.23 -15.33
C SER A 142 -0.94 -6.50 -16.65
N ARG A 143 -1.63 -6.73 -17.76
CA ARG A 143 -0.97 -6.97 -19.06
C ARG A 143 -0.31 -5.70 -19.58
N ARG A 144 0.83 -5.85 -20.27
CA ARG A 144 1.38 -4.76 -21.09
C ARG A 144 0.58 -4.64 -22.37
N LEU A 145 0.12 -3.44 -22.64
CA LEU A 145 -0.62 -3.08 -23.84
C LEU A 145 0.16 -1.99 -24.59
N PRO A 146 -0.12 -1.75 -25.87
CA PRO A 146 0.38 -0.57 -26.59
C PRO A 146 0.04 0.74 -25.84
N PRO A 147 0.87 1.79 -25.95
CA PRO A 147 0.68 3.03 -25.19
C PRO A 147 -0.71 3.66 -25.25
N PRO A 148 -1.40 3.72 -26.42
CA PRO A 148 -2.76 4.25 -26.48
C PRO A 148 -3.76 3.40 -25.68
N LEU A 149 -3.64 2.07 -25.75
CA LEU A 149 -4.51 1.16 -25.00
C LEU A 149 -4.23 1.21 -23.50
N ASN A 150 -2.97 1.38 -23.07
CA ASN A 150 -2.65 1.64 -21.68
C ASN A 150 -3.40 2.87 -21.17
N ARG A 151 -3.33 4.02 -21.88
CA ARG A 151 -4.06 5.24 -21.51
C ARG A 151 -5.57 5.01 -21.48
N LEU A 152 -6.11 4.28 -22.45
CA LEU A 152 -7.53 3.97 -22.52
C LEU A 152 -8.02 3.21 -21.29
N THR A 153 -7.24 2.25 -20.75
CA THR A 153 -7.61 1.51 -19.51
C THR A 153 -7.78 2.44 -18.32
N HIS A 154 -6.90 3.44 -18.17
CA HIS A 154 -7.03 4.47 -17.13
C HIS A 154 -8.30 5.32 -17.33
N THR A 155 -8.52 5.79 -18.55
CA THR A 155 -9.70 6.60 -18.89
C THR A 155 -11.02 5.86 -18.60
N ILE A 156 -11.11 4.58 -18.99
CA ILE A 156 -12.30 3.76 -18.72
C ILE A 156 -12.52 3.63 -17.21
N TYR A 157 -11.46 3.30 -16.47
CA TYR A 157 -11.54 3.15 -15.01
C TYR A 157 -11.96 4.45 -14.32
N GLN A 158 -11.33 5.57 -14.65
CA GLN A 158 -11.64 6.88 -14.09
C GLN A 158 -13.06 7.32 -14.41
N ARG A 159 -13.51 7.18 -15.67
CA ARG A 159 -14.88 7.49 -16.08
C ARG A 159 -15.90 6.67 -15.30
N ARG A 160 -15.61 5.39 -15.06
CA ARG A 160 -16.50 4.51 -14.29
C ARG A 160 -16.60 4.95 -12.83
N LEU A 161 -15.48 5.24 -12.19
CA LEU A 161 -15.47 5.76 -10.81
C LEU A 161 -16.17 7.11 -10.72
N TRP A 162 -15.88 8.03 -11.62
CA TRP A 162 -16.51 9.33 -11.67
C TRP A 162 -18.04 9.21 -11.79
N ARG A 163 -18.53 8.43 -12.75
CA ARG A 163 -19.97 8.21 -12.92
C ARG A 163 -20.64 7.57 -11.71
N SER A 164 -19.91 6.78 -10.93
CA SER A 164 -20.46 6.12 -9.75
C SER A 164 -20.56 7.02 -8.52
N GLY A 165 -19.83 8.13 -8.47
CA GLY A 165 -19.69 8.97 -7.28
C GLY A 165 -19.96 10.46 -7.46
N HIS A 166 -20.03 10.98 -8.71
CA HIS A 166 -20.14 12.42 -8.95
C HIS A 166 -21.40 13.07 -8.38
N ALA A 167 -22.51 12.35 -8.32
CA ALA A 167 -23.75 12.87 -7.75
C ALA A 167 -23.62 13.12 -6.23
N ASP A 168 -23.06 12.16 -5.49
CA ASP A 168 -22.79 12.29 -4.06
C ASP A 168 -21.77 13.40 -3.80
N LEU A 169 -20.73 13.49 -4.65
CA LEU A 169 -19.75 14.55 -4.58
C LEU A 169 -20.37 15.93 -4.81
N ASN A 170 -21.23 16.09 -5.82
CA ASN A 170 -21.87 17.38 -6.11
C ASN A 170 -22.90 17.77 -5.05
N ALA A 171 -23.57 16.83 -4.41
CA ALA A 171 -24.40 17.09 -3.23
C ALA A 171 -23.54 17.60 -2.06
N PHE A 172 -22.37 17.02 -1.83
CA PHE A 172 -21.42 17.49 -0.83
C PHE A 172 -20.89 18.89 -1.18
N ARG A 173 -20.51 19.14 -2.42
CA ARG A 173 -20.06 20.48 -2.88
C ARG A 173 -21.14 21.52 -2.67
N ALA A 174 -22.39 21.23 -3.00
CA ALA A 174 -23.52 22.13 -2.79
C ALA A 174 -23.70 22.46 -1.29
N SER A 175 -23.52 21.49 -0.38
CA SER A 175 -23.58 21.75 1.08
C SER A 175 -22.48 22.66 1.59
N LEU A 176 -21.39 22.81 0.84
CA LEU A 176 -20.26 23.71 1.11
C LEU A 176 -20.36 25.04 0.35
N GLY A 177 -21.45 25.28 -0.40
CA GLY A 177 -21.62 26.47 -1.23
C GLY A 177 -20.75 26.50 -2.48
N LEU A 178 -20.20 25.36 -2.92
CA LEU A 178 -19.37 25.24 -4.10
C LEU A 178 -20.17 24.88 -5.36
N PRO A 179 -19.76 25.35 -6.55
CA PRO A 179 -20.37 24.95 -7.80
C PRO A 179 -20.13 23.46 -8.07
N PRO A 180 -20.97 22.80 -8.89
CA PRO A 180 -20.78 21.41 -9.25
C PRO A 180 -19.42 21.16 -9.91
N ALA A 181 -18.75 20.06 -9.53
CA ALA A 181 -17.55 19.63 -10.24
C ALA A 181 -17.93 19.01 -11.59
N THR A 182 -17.30 19.45 -12.66
CA THR A 182 -17.53 18.95 -14.04
C THR A 182 -16.50 17.90 -14.48
N ALA A 183 -15.42 17.75 -13.70
CA ALA A 183 -14.32 16.83 -13.98
C ALA A 183 -13.79 16.19 -12.68
N PRO A 184 -13.16 14.99 -12.76
CA PRO A 184 -12.50 14.35 -11.63
C PRO A 184 -11.39 15.20 -11.01
N ALA A 185 -11.07 14.94 -9.73
CA ALA A 185 -10.07 15.68 -8.95
C ALA A 185 -8.69 15.72 -9.63
N ASP A 186 -8.25 14.62 -10.25
CA ASP A 186 -6.96 14.56 -10.94
C ASP A 186 -6.90 15.48 -12.18
N VAL A 187 -8.02 15.63 -12.88
CA VAL A 187 -8.13 16.56 -14.02
C VAL A 187 -8.12 18.00 -13.52
N ARG A 188 -8.88 18.30 -12.45
CA ARG A 188 -8.90 19.63 -11.82
C ARG A 188 -7.54 20.00 -11.27
N LEU A 189 -6.86 19.08 -10.56
CA LEU A 189 -5.50 19.28 -10.02
C LEU A 189 -4.50 19.58 -11.14
N THR A 190 -4.55 18.80 -12.24
CA THR A 190 -3.65 19.03 -13.38
C THR A 190 -3.91 20.38 -14.06
N ALA A 191 -5.19 20.76 -14.24
CA ALA A 191 -5.56 22.04 -14.82
C ALA A 191 -5.13 23.24 -13.95
N ALA A 192 -5.11 23.05 -12.63
CA ALA A 192 -4.63 24.06 -11.67
C ALA A 192 -3.10 24.08 -11.51
N GLY A 193 -2.35 23.25 -12.24
CA GLY A 193 -0.89 23.15 -12.10
C GLY A 193 -0.44 22.57 -10.75
N GLY A 194 -1.32 21.85 -10.05
CA GLY A 194 -1.05 21.32 -8.72
C GLY A 194 -0.11 20.11 -8.75
N THR A 195 0.45 19.79 -7.59
CA THR A 195 1.42 18.71 -7.41
C THR A 195 0.73 17.41 -7.01
N ASP A 196 1.15 16.33 -7.65
CA ASP A 196 0.62 14.97 -7.47
C ASP A 196 1.77 14.03 -7.09
N ILE A 197 2.02 13.88 -5.78
CA ILE A 197 3.18 13.17 -5.24
C ILE A 197 3.04 11.66 -5.49
N GLN A 198 4.08 11.08 -6.11
CA GLN A 198 4.16 9.66 -6.38
C GLN A 198 5.11 9.02 -5.38
N ALA A 199 4.56 8.46 -4.29
CA ALA A 199 5.31 7.88 -3.17
C ALA A 199 5.74 6.44 -3.46
N TYR A 200 6.47 6.26 -4.54
CA TYR A 200 7.17 5.02 -4.93
C TYR A 200 8.45 5.36 -5.70
N SER A 201 9.39 4.43 -5.69
CA SER A 201 10.74 4.64 -6.20
C SER A 201 10.80 4.74 -7.73
N ARG A 202 11.56 5.71 -8.22
CA ARG A 202 11.96 5.82 -9.64
C ARG A 202 12.80 4.62 -10.10
N PHE A 203 13.47 3.93 -9.20
CA PHE A 203 14.26 2.75 -9.53
C PHE A 203 13.39 1.50 -9.75
N LEU A 204 12.19 1.49 -9.20
CA LEU A 204 11.20 0.45 -9.50
C LEU A 204 10.48 0.73 -10.83
N LEU A 205 10.24 1.99 -11.15
CA LEU A 205 9.45 2.44 -12.31
C LEU A 205 10.18 3.53 -13.11
N PRO A 206 11.38 3.26 -13.66
CA PRO A 206 12.15 4.24 -14.41
C PRO A 206 11.40 4.75 -15.65
N GLU A 207 10.44 3.99 -16.16
CA GLU A 207 9.61 4.38 -17.32
C GLU A 207 8.72 5.59 -17.03
N LEU A 208 8.50 5.94 -15.75
CA LEU A 208 7.71 7.09 -15.31
C LEU A 208 8.56 8.31 -14.93
N ALA A 209 9.88 8.24 -15.05
CA ALA A 209 10.77 9.38 -14.76
C ALA A 209 10.45 10.64 -15.60
N GLY A 210 9.80 10.48 -16.75
CA GLY A 210 9.36 11.58 -17.60
C GLY A 210 8.07 12.30 -17.17
N TRP A 211 7.51 12.01 -15.99
CA TRP A 211 6.31 12.69 -15.50
C TRP A 211 6.54 14.14 -15.04
N GLY A 212 7.81 14.52 -14.84
CA GLY A 212 8.20 15.88 -14.53
C GLY A 212 7.78 16.37 -13.14
N PRO A 213 7.91 17.70 -12.90
CA PRO A 213 7.72 18.29 -11.57
C PRO A 213 6.28 18.25 -11.05
N ALA A 214 5.27 18.15 -11.93
CA ALA A 214 3.87 18.03 -11.51
C ALA A 214 3.55 16.66 -10.90
N ARG A 215 4.34 15.63 -11.19
CA ARG A 215 4.17 14.26 -10.68
C ARG A 215 5.51 13.67 -10.21
N PRO A 216 6.13 14.25 -9.19
CA PRO A 216 7.45 13.83 -8.72
C PRO A 216 7.39 12.42 -8.12
N LEU A 217 8.31 11.55 -8.54
CA LEU A 217 8.55 10.25 -7.92
C LEU A 217 9.52 10.48 -6.75
N VAL A 218 8.99 10.45 -5.54
CA VAL A 218 9.77 10.81 -4.33
C VAL A 218 10.47 9.61 -3.69
N GLY A 219 10.04 8.38 -4.00
CA GLY A 219 10.49 7.18 -3.29
C GLY A 219 9.43 6.68 -2.30
N ASN A 220 9.76 5.64 -1.55
CA ASN A 220 8.83 5.01 -0.61
C ASN A 220 8.88 5.71 0.75
N LEU A 221 7.74 6.24 1.21
CA LEU A 221 7.61 6.85 2.54
C LEU A 221 7.69 5.76 3.62
N ARG A 222 8.64 5.88 4.54
CA ARG A 222 8.90 4.92 5.62
C ARG A 222 8.79 5.59 6.98
N LEU A 223 8.29 4.85 7.97
CA LEU A 223 8.29 5.31 9.36
C LEU A 223 9.71 5.63 9.84
N SER A 224 9.85 6.71 10.58
CA SER A 224 11.12 7.03 11.24
C SER A 224 11.47 5.98 12.31
N PRO A 225 12.74 5.85 12.71
CA PRO A 225 13.13 4.97 13.82
C PRO A 225 12.33 5.27 15.11
N ALA A 226 12.08 6.54 15.41
CA ALA A 226 11.29 6.95 16.57
C ALA A 226 9.82 6.48 16.47
N GLN A 227 9.20 6.60 15.30
CA GLN A 227 7.84 6.09 15.09
C GLN A 227 7.76 4.57 15.22
N ARG A 228 8.76 3.85 14.70
CA ARG A 228 8.82 2.37 14.81
C ARG A 228 9.00 1.94 16.27
N ALA A 229 9.90 2.58 17.00
CA ALA A 229 10.08 2.32 18.43
C ALA A 229 8.80 2.59 19.24
N ALA A 230 8.10 3.68 18.95
CA ALA A 230 6.84 4.04 19.61
C ALA A 230 5.70 3.04 19.32
N LEU A 231 5.71 2.37 18.18
CA LEU A 231 4.74 1.32 17.86
C LEU A 231 4.92 0.07 18.71
N GLY A 232 6.15 -0.24 19.14
CA GLY A 232 6.45 -1.39 19.99
C GLY A 232 6.03 -2.71 19.33
N GLU A 233 6.28 -2.85 18.02
CA GLU A 233 5.91 -4.07 17.27
C GLU A 233 7.00 -5.15 17.36
N ASP A 234 7.68 -5.23 18.49
CA ASP A 234 8.68 -6.25 18.80
C ASP A 234 7.98 -7.50 19.36
N GLU A 235 8.01 -8.57 18.59
CA GLU A 235 7.47 -9.87 19.03
C GLU A 235 8.44 -10.52 20.00
N PRO A 236 8.01 -10.88 21.24
CA PRO A 236 8.89 -11.47 22.24
C PRO A 236 9.59 -12.74 21.75
N GLY A 237 10.92 -12.81 21.95
CA GLY A 237 11.76 -13.94 21.56
C GLY A 237 11.98 -14.09 20.04
N LEU A 238 11.50 -13.14 19.21
CA LEU A 238 11.76 -13.19 17.77
C LEU A 238 13.24 -12.92 17.45
N ALA A 239 13.87 -11.96 18.13
CA ALA A 239 15.28 -11.66 17.93
C ALA A 239 16.17 -12.86 18.25
N ASP A 240 15.91 -13.53 19.38
CA ASP A 240 16.64 -14.74 19.79
C ASP A 240 16.42 -15.86 18.79
N TRP A 241 15.17 -16.07 18.33
CA TRP A 241 14.88 -17.08 17.33
C TRP A 241 15.60 -16.77 16.00
N LEU A 242 15.66 -15.53 15.55
CA LEU A 242 16.40 -15.13 14.35
C LEU A 242 17.90 -15.42 14.49
N ALA A 243 18.48 -15.08 15.64
CA ALA A 243 19.91 -15.28 15.92
C ALA A 243 20.30 -16.76 16.10
N ALA A 244 19.36 -17.62 16.49
CA ALA A 244 19.62 -19.03 16.81
C ALA A 244 19.81 -19.94 15.59
N GLY A 245 19.70 -19.44 14.34
CA GLY A 245 19.86 -20.29 13.15
C GLY A 245 19.99 -19.51 11.85
N GLU A 246 19.98 -20.24 10.74
CA GLU A 246 20.08 -19.66 9.40
C GLU A 246 18.97 -18.63 9.12
N PRO A 247 19.25 -17.58 8.33
CA PRO A 247 18.25 -16.59 7.94
C PRO A 247 16.99 -17.23 7.34
N PRO A 248 15.78 -16.93 7.87
CA PRO A 248 14.56 -17.54 7.39
C PRO A 248 14.09 -16.94 6.06
N VAL A 249 13.16 -17.62 5.40
CA VAL A 249 12.29 -17.02 4.38
C VAL A 249 11.08 -16.43 5.09
N TYR A 250 10.81 -15.13 4.83
CA TYR A 250 9.61 -14.46 5.32
C TYR A 250 8.39 -14.80 4.46
N PHE A 251 7.27 -15.13 5.11
CA PHE A 251 5.96 -15.31 4.48
C PHE A 251 4.95 -14.36 5.10
N GLY A 252 4.24 -13.55 4.29
CA GLY A 252 3.29 -12.60 4.85
C GLY A 252 2.15 -12.22 3.91
N PHE A 253 0.93 -12.24 4.42
CA PHE A 253 -0.26 -11.83 3.67
C PHE A 253 -0.77 -10.44 4.09
N GLY A 254 -0.12 -9.82 5.08
CA GLY A 254 -0.41 -8.46 5.53
C GLY A 254 -1.85 -8.30 6.02
N SER A 255 -2.50 -7.21 5.57
CA SER A 255 -3.92 -6.95 5.88
C SER A 255 -4.91 -7.79 5.06
N MET A 256 -4.43 -8.79 4.31
CA MET A 256 -5.30 -9.70 3.57
C MET A 256 -5.75 -10.83 4.49
N PRO A 257 -7.06 -10.94 4.80
CA PRO A 257 -7.54 -12.09 5.57
C PRO A 257 -7.43 -13.35 4.72
N VAL A 258 -6.61 -14.27 5.21
CA VAL A 258 -6.39 -15.59 4.57
C VAL A 258 -7.56 -16.50 4.91
N GLN A 259 -8.17 -17.10 3.89
CA GLN A 259 -9.11 -18.19 4.11
C GLN A 259 -8.33 -19.47 4.46
N GLU A 260 -8.92 -20.32 5.31
CA GLU A 260 -8.32 -21.57 5.77
C GLU A 260 -6.87 -21.37 6.31
N PRO A 261 -6.67 -20.59 7.39
CA PRO A 261 -5.32 -20.26 7.90
C PRO A 261 -4.47 -21.50 8.18
N ALA A 262 -5.05 -22.56 8.76
CA ALA A 262 -4.36 -23.83 9.04
C ALA A 262 -3.80 -24.47 7.78
N ARG A 263 -4.59 -24.51 6.69
CA ARG A 263 -4.16 -25.05 5.40
C ARG A 263 -3.00 -24.26 4.80
N VAL A 264 -3.07 -22.91 4.86
CA VAL A 264 -2.00 -22.07 4.33
C VAL A 264 -0.72 -22.22 5.14
N LEU A 265 -0.81 -22.37 6.46
CA LEU A 265 0.33 -22.71 7.32
C LEU A 265 0.96 -24.05 6.92
N ASP A 266 0.16 -25.09 6.68
CA ASP A 266 0.68 -26.39 6.24
C ASP A 266 1.36 -26.33 4.87
N LEU A 267 0.83 -25.54 3.94
CA LEU A 267 1.47 -25.32 2.63
C LEU A 267 2.83 -24.63 2.79
N ILE A 268 2.92 -23.62 3.65
CA ILE A 268 4.18 -22.90 3.94
C ILE A 268 5.19 -23.84 4.60
N ARG A 269 4.78 -24.59 5.65
CA ARG A 269 5.64 -25.58 6.33
C ARG A 269 6.18 -26.63 5.37
N THR A 270 5.30 -27.18 4.55
CA THR A 270 5.68 -28.17 3.53
C THR A 270 6.69 -27.59 2.54
N ALA A 271 6.48 -26.36 2.08
CA ALA A 271 7.40 -25.69 1.17
C ALA A 271 8.74 -25.38 1.85
N ALA A 272 8.74 -24.89 3.09
CA ALA A 272 9.94 -24.56 3.84
C ALA A 272 10.82 -25.82 4.06
N ARG A 273 10.21 -26.94 4.48
CA ARG A 273 10.92 -28.23 4.63
C ARG A 273 11.53 -28.71 3.31
N ARG A 274 10.79 -28.61 2.21
CA ARG A 274 11.29 -29.02 0.88
C ARG A 274 12.40 -28.10 0.36
N LEU A 275 12.43 -26.86 0.79
CA LEU A 275 13.49 -25.88 0.47
C LEU A 275 14.69 -25.98 1.44
N GLY A 276 14.55 -26.69 2.57
CA GLY A 276 15.56 -26.71 3.62
C GLY A 276 15.77 -25.34 4.26
N VAL A 277 14.70 -24.60 4.51
CA VAL A 277 14.76 -23.23 5.07
C VAL A 277 13.87 -23.08 6.29
N ARG A 278 14.25 -22.19 7.20
CA ARG A 278 13.38 -21.71 8.26
C ARG A 278 12.29 -20.78 7.70
N ALA A 279 11.11 -20.76 8.32
CA ALA A 279 10.00 -19.93 7.90
C ALA A 279 9.58 -18.95 9.00
N LEU A 280 9.66 -17.63 8.71
CA LEU A 280 9.06 -16.59 9.51
C LEU A 280 7.72 -16.20 8.88
N ILE A 281 6.62 -16.33 9.63
CA ILE A 281 5.26 -16.12 9.09
C ILE A 281 4.61 -14.95 9.79
N GLY A 282 4.31 -13.89 9.06
CA GLY A 282 3.51 -12.75 9.54
C GLY A 282 2.02 -13.03 9.35
N ALA A 283 1.30 -13.23 10.46
CA ALA A 283 -0.13 -13.55 10.46
C ALA A 283 -1.01 -12.40 9.94
N GLY A 284 -0.62 -11.16 10.19
CA GLY A 284 -1.37 -9.98 9.76
C GLY A 284 -2.78 -9.96 10.34
N TRP A 285 -3.79 -9.85 9.46
CA TRP A 285 -5.20 -9.89 9.86
C TRP A 285 -5.81 -11.30 9.89
N SER A 286 -5.00 -12.33 9.67
CA SER A 286 -5.42 -13.72 9.67
C SER A 286 -5.19 -14.35 11.04
N ASP A 287 -6.08 -15.22 11.47
CA ASP A 287 -5.94 -15.96 12.73
C ASP A 287 -4.99 -17.17 12.57
N MET A 288 -3.74 -16.87 12.18
CA MET A 288 -2.71 -17.91 12.00
C MET A 288 -2.04 -18.26 13.32
N THR A 289 -2.02 -17.36 14.30
CA THR A 289 -1.39 -17.60 15.60
C THR A 289 -2.07 -18.69 16.40
N ALA A 290 -3.40 -18.83 16.28
CA ALA A 290 -4.15 -19.92 16.90
C ALA A 290 -3.76 -21.32 16.38
N HIS A 291 -3.07 -21.41 15.25
CA HIS A 291 -2.65 -22.66 14.60
C HIS A 291 -1.12 -22.81 14.59
N THR A 292 -0.41 -22.07 15.45
CA THR A 292 1.07 -22.10 15.50
C THR A 292 1.59 -23.53 15.70
N PRO A 293 2.40 -24.06 14.78
CA PRO A 293 2.95 -25.39 14.92
C PRO A 293 4.06 -25.43 15.96
N GLN A 294 4.20 -26.55 16.65
CA GLN A 294 5.40 -26.86 17.45
C GLN A 294 6.52 -27.33 16.50
N ASP A 295 7.17 -26.37 15.84
CA ASP A 295 8.23 -26.63 14.87
C ASP A 295 9.31 -25.55 15.10
N PRO A 296 10.54 -25.90 15.50
CA PRO A 296 11.59 -24.93 15.80
C PRO A 296 12.00 -24.09 14.58
N ASP A 297 11.79 -24.62 13.39
CA ASP A 297 12.12 -23.93 12.14
C ASP A 297 10.99 -23.03 11.62
N VAL A 298 9.85 -22.96 12.35
CA VAL A 298 8.70 -22.15 11.96
C VAL A 298 8.31 -21.21 13.08
N ARG A 299 8.38 -19.92 12.83
CA ARG A 299 7.91 -18.88 13.75
C ARG A 299 6.73 -18.13 13.15
N VAL A 300 5.61 -18.10 13.85
CA VAL A 300 4.44 -17.28 13.49
C VAL A 300 4.40 -16.08 14.41
N VAL A 301 4.27 -14.86 13.84
CA VAL A 301 4.21 -13.61 14.57
C VAL A 301 2.92 -12.85 14.21
N SER A 302 2.31 -12.18 15.18
CA SER A 302 1.06 -11.43 14.96
C SER A 302 1.32 -10.13 14.21
N THR A 303 2.29 -9.36 14.69
CA THR A 303 2.77 -8.10 14.11
C THR A 303 4.30 -8.09 14.17
N MET A 304 4.92 -7.30 13.31
CA MET A 304 6.36 -7.08 13.36
C MET A 304 6.75 -5.78 12.67
N ASP A 305 7.84 -5.19 13.11
CA ASP A 305 8.52 -4.12 12.38
C ASP A 305 9.23 -4.72 11.16
N HIS A 306 8.62 -4.55 9.98
CA HIS A 306 9.20 -5.05 8.72
C HIS A 306 10.59 -4.48 8.45
N ASP A 307 10.83 -3.21 8.77
CA ASP A 307 12.11 -2.55 8.53
C ASP A 307 13.21 -3.05 9.46
N GLY A 308 12.87 -3.50 10.66
CA GLY A 308 13.80 -4.10 11.62
C GLY A 308 14.05 -5.60 11.37
N VAL A 309 13.01 -6.34 10.94
CA VAL A 309 13.05 -7.80 10.88
C VAL A 309 13.45 -8.34 9.49
N LEU A 310 12.96 -7.73 8.40
CA LEU A 310 13.25 -8.25 7.06
C LEU A 310 14.76 -8.32 6.71
N PRO A 311 15.62 -7.39 7.16
CA PRO A 311 17.07 -7.52 6.92
C PRO A 311 17.71 -8.80 7.46
N ALA A 312 17.09 -9.45 8.46
CA ALA A 312 17.53 -10.75 8.99
C ALA A 312 17.01 -11.96 8.21
N CYS A 313 16.21 -11.75 7.16
CA CYS A 313 15.69 -12.79 6.29
C CYS A 313 16.57 -12.95 5.03
N ARG A 314 16.40 -14.08 4.32
CA ARG A 314 17.11 -14.36 3.05
C ARG A 314 16.27 -14.21 1.79
N ALA A 315 14.95 -14.23 1.94
CA ALA A 315 13.97 -13.98 0.86
C ALA A 315 12.61 -13.62 1.48
N ALA A 316 11.74 -13.05 0.67
CA ALA A 316 10.37 -12.74 1.08
C ALA A 316 9.34 -13.34 0.11
N VAL A 317 8.25 -13.87 0.66
CA VAL A 317 7.07 -14.31 -0.06
C VAL A 317 5.86 -13.59 0.53
N HIS A 318 5.21 -12.72 -0.24
CA HIS A 318 4.07 -11.97 0.31
C HIS A 318 3.01 -11.64 -0.74
N HIS A 319 1.89 -11.07 -0.30
CA HIS A 319 0.74 -10.75 -1.18
C HIS A 319 1.01 -9.65 -2.23
N GLY A 320 2.07 -8.83 -2.05
CA GLY A 320 2.45 -7.81 -3.04
C GLY A 320 1.81 -6.45 -2.89
N GLY A 321 1.30 -6.09 -1.71
CA GLY A 321 0.93 -4.71 -1.42
C GLY A 321 2.14 -3.78 -1.56
N ALA A 322 1.92 -2.52 -1.94
CA ALA A 322 2.99 -1.54 -2.19
C ALA A 322 3.97 -1.41 -1.01
N GLY A 323 3.45 -1.34 0.23
CA GLY A 323 4.28 -1.23 1.44
C GLY A 323 5.15 -2.46 1.69
N SER A 324 4.58 -3.68 1.63
CA SER A 324 5.35 -4.93 1.81
C SER A 324 6.40 -5.11 0.71
N THR A 325 6.07 -4.75 -0.53
CA THR A 325 7.00 -4.79 -1.66
C THR A 325 8.15 -3.80 -1.46
N ALA A 326 7.83 -2.58 -1.02
CA ALA A 326 8.84 -1.57 -0.72
C ALA A 326 9.77 -2.01 0.42
N ALA A 327 9.22 -2.58 1.50
CA ALA A 327 9.99 -3.03 2.66
C ALA A 327 10.93 -4.20 2.30
N SER A 328 10.43 -5.23 1.59
CA SER A 328 11.24 -6.38 1.18
C SER A 328 12.38 -5.98 0.22
N LEU A 329 12.10 -5.09 -0.74
CA LEU A 329 13.12 -4.62 -1.69
C LEU A 329 14.13 -3.67 -1.02
N ALA A 330 13.69 -2.84 -0.06
CA ALA A 330 14.60 -1.99 0.71
C ALA A 330 15.51 -2.80 1.65
N ALA A 331 15.03 -3.96 2.12
CA ALA A 331 15.85 -4.93 2.87
C ALA A 331 16.80 -5.75 1.98
N GLY A 332 16.80 -5.55 0.66
CA GLY A 332 17.63 -6.30 -0.28
C GLY A 332 17.16 -7.73 -0.53
N LEU A 333 15.91 -8.04 -0.22
CA LEU A 333 15.41 -9.41 -0.33
C LEU A 333 14.90 -9.73 -1.75
N PRO A 334 15.32 -10.85 -2.32
CA PRO A 334 14.64 -11.41 -3.48
C PRO A 334 13.22 -11.81 -3.07
N THR A 335 12.23 -11.43 -3.90
CA THR A 335 10.84 -11.40 -3.46
C THR A 335 9.90 -12.16 -4.39
N VAL A 336 9.10 -13.09 -3.84
CA VAL A 336 7.97 -13.71 -4.54
C VAL A 336 6.68 -13.00 -4.16
N ILE A 337 5.92 -12.58 -5.15
CA ILE A 337 4.60 -11.98 -4.94
C ILE A 337 3.50 -12.97 -5.29
N CYS A 338 2.77 -13.42 -4.24
CA CYS A 338 1.55 -14.21 -4.33
C CYS A 338 0.34 -13.28 -4.40
N SER A 339 0.03 -12.79 -5.60
CA SER A 339 -0.91 -11.68 -5.80
C SER A 339 -2.37 -12.11 -5.77
N VAL A 340 -3.22 -11.32 -5.10
CA VAL A 340 -4.67 -11.55 -4.99
C VAL A 340 -5.43 -10.59 -5.90
N PHE A 341 -5.25 -9.27 -5.74
CA PHE A 341 -6.01 -8.26 -6.48
C PHE A 341 -5.26 -6.92 -6.59
N SER A 342 -5.87 -5.94 -7.25
CA SER A 342 -5.42 -4.55 -7.34
C SER A 342 -3.99 -4.41 -7.89
N ASP A 343 -3.20 -3.54 -7.29
CA ASP A 343 -1.82 -3.23 -7.65
C ASP A 343 -0.83 -4.37 -7.35
N GLN A 344 -1.23 -5.40 -6.59
CA GLN A 344 -0.38 -6.54 -6.26
C GLN A 344 0.12 -7.28 -7.53
N HIS A 345 -0.74 -7.44 -8.52
CA HIS A 345 -0.35 -8.03 -9.82
C HIS A 345 0.67 -7.16 -10.56
N PHE A 346 0.56 -5.85 -10.42
CA PHE A 346 1.49 -4.89 -11.02
C PHE A 346 2.86 -4.99 -10.34
N TRP A 347 2.90 -4.97 -9.01
CA TRP A 347 4.15 -5.12 -8.26
C TRP A 347 4.79 -6.48 -8.49
N GLY A 348 4.00 -7.56 -8.59
CA GLY A 348 4.51 -8.88 -8.95
C GLY A 348 5.24 -8.91 -10.30
N ARG A 349 4.69 -8.24 -11.31
CA ARG A 349 5.36 -8.11 -12.61
C ARG A 349 6.58 -7.20 -12.54
N THR A 350 6.56 -6.20 -11.68
CA THR A 350 7.69 -5.28 -11.50
C THR A 350 8.89 -6.03 -10.92
N VAL A 351 8.72 -6.82 -9.84
CA VAL A 351 9.85 -7.59 -9.27
C VAL A 351 10.40 -8.61 -10.27
N ARG A 352 9.54 -9.27 -11.05
CA ARG A 352 9.97 -10.19 -12.12
C ARG A 352 10.75 -9.45 -13.22
N ARG A 353 10.27 -8.31 -13.68
CA ARG A 353 10.93 -7.47 -14.71
C ARG A 353 12.30 -6.98 -14.27
N LEU A 354 12.44 -6.62 -13.00
CA LEU A 354 13.71 -6.18 -12.40
C LEU A 354 14.67 -7.37 -12.14
N GLY A 355 14.20 -8.60 -12.30
CA GLY A 355 14.99 -9.80 -12.03
C GLY A 355 15.30 -10.03 -10.55
N VAL A 356 14.58 -9.35 -9.65
CA VAL A 356 14.73 -9.45 -8.20
C VAL A 356 13.69 -10.37 -7.56
N GLY A 357 12.87 -11.05 -8.36
CA GLY A 357 11.83 -11.90 -7.82
C GLY A 357 10.94 -12.55 -8.87
N ASP A 358 9.89 -13.21 -8.40
CA ASP A 358 8.87 -13.86 -9.23
C ASP A 358 7.46 -13.57 -8.71
N THR A 359 6.44 -14.02 -9.45
CA THR A 359 5.03 -13.81 -9.05
C THR A 359 4.12 -14.91 -9.58
N PHE A 360 3.08 -15.21 -8.78
CA PHE A 360 1.95 -16.04 -9.16
C PHE A 360 0.65 -15.54 -8.50
N ARG A 361 -0.49 -16.05 -8.94
CA ARG A 361 -1.78 -15.68 -8.33
C ARG A 361 -2.05 -16.53 -7.08
N TYR A 362 -2.69 -15.95 -6.08
CA TYR A 362 -3.09 -16.65 -4.85
C TYR A 362 -3.95 -17.89 -5.14
N THR A 363 -4.79 -17.86 -6.15
CA THR A 363 -5.58 -19.03 -6.62
C THR A 363 -4.72 -20.22 -7.09
N GLN A 364 -3.42 -20.02 -7.27
CA GLN A 364 -2.43 -21.05 -7.64
C GLN A 364 -1.54 -21.45 -6.46
N LEU A 365 -1.87 -21.00 -5.23
CA LEU A 365 -1.06 -21.28 -4.05
C LEU A 365 -1.06 -22.79 -3.74
N SER A 366 0.13 -23.36 -3.78
CA SER A 366 0.43 -24.73 -3.38
C SER A 366 1.87 -24.83 -2.89
N ALA A 367 2.22 -25.89 -2.16
CA ALA A 367 3.59 -26.10 -1.73
C ALA A 367 4.56 -26.22 -2.92
N GLU A 368 4.15 -26.90 -4.01
CA GLU A 368 4.93 -27.01 -5.24
C GLU A 368 5.17 -25.65 -5.90
N ARG A 369 4.15 -24.79 -5.90
CA ARG A 369 4.26 -23.44 -6.47
C ARG A 369 5.23 -22.61 -5.64
N LEU A 370 5.12 -22.63 -4.32
CA LEU A 370 6.03 -21.94 -3.41
C LEU A 370 7.47 -22.41 -3.63
N VAL A 371 7.72 -23.72 -3.62
CA VAL A 371 9.05 -24.28 -3.87
C VAL A 371 9.58 -23.83 -5.23
N ARG A 372 8.83 -24.02 -6.31
CA ARG A 372 9.26 -23.69 -7.67
C ARG A 372 9.62 -22.24 -7.87
N THR A 373 8.89 -21.30 -7.21
CA THR A 373 9.13 -19.86 -7.36
C THR A 373 10.18 -19.33 -6.40
N THR A 374 10.35 -19.97 -5.22
CA THR A 374 11.29 -19.50 -4.20
C THR A 374 12.70 -20.10 -4.38
N ALA A 375 12.82 -21.39 -4.76
CA ALA A 375 14.11 -22.03 -4.91
C ALA A 375 15.10 -21.27 -5.80
N PRO A 376 14.72 -20.73 -6.98
CA PRO A 376 15.63 -19.95 -7.82
C PRO A 376 16.11 -18.66 -7.15
N LEU A 377 15.34 -18.10 -6.22
CA LEU A 377 15.69 -16.87 -5.51
C LEU A 377 16.76 -17.11 -4.44
N LEU A 378 16.83 -18.34 -3.92
CA LEU A 378 17.82 -18.73 -2.90
C LEU A 378 19.18 -19.11 -3.51
N ALA A 379 19.25 -19.25 -4.84
CA ALA A 379 20.42 -19.73 -5.57
C ALA A 379 21.38 -18.61 -6.07
N GLY A 380 21.27 -17.38 -5.58
CA GLY A 380 22.26 -16.31 -5.86
C GLY A 380 21.74 -15.16 -6.71
N GLY A 381 21.87 -15.14 -8.01
CA GLY A 381 21.70 -13.97 -8.88
C GLY A 381 20.51 -13.01 -8.62
N PRO A 382 19.30 -13.46 -8.29
CA PRO A 382 18.22 -12.57 -7.85
C PRO A 382 18.52 -11.85 -6.53
N ALA A 383 19.23 -12.49 -5.60
CA ALA A 383 19.63 -11.90 -4.32
C ALA A 383 20.64 -10.75 -4.55
N ASP A 384 21.65 -10.95 -5.41
CA ASP A 384 22.64 -9.91 -5.75
C ASP A 384 21.96 -8.70 -6.37
N ARG A 385 21.02 -8.92 -7.29
CA ARG A 385 20.26 -7.83 -7.91
C ARG A 385 19.35 -7.12 -6.91
N ALA A 386 18.74 -7.85 -5.97
CA ALA A 386 17.92 -7.26 -4.91
C ALA A 386 18.78 -6.40 -3.96
N ALA A 387 19.96 -6.87 -3.56
CA ALA A 387 20.91 -6.12 -2.75
C ALA A 387 21.38 -4.84 -3.47
N ALA A 388 21.75 -4.94 -4.76
CA ALA A 388 22.12 -3.78 -5.57
C ALA A 388 20.98 -2.77 -5.71
N LEU A 389 19.72 -3.25 -5.84
CA LEU A 389 18.54 -2.39 -5.86
C LEU A 389 18.34 -1.70 -4.51
N ALA A 390 18.49 -2.42 -3.39
CA ALA A 390 18.38 -1.85 -2.04
C ALA A 390 19.37 -0.71 -1.82
N GLY A 391 20.63 -0.84 -2.28
CA GLY A 391 21.63 0.24 -2.23
C GLY A 391 21.16 1.50 -2.96
N ARG A 392 20.45 1.36 -4.09
CA ARG A 392 19.87 2.50 -4.81
C ARG A 392 18.66 3.11 -4.08
N LEU A 393 17.80 2.27 -3.49
CA LEU A 393 16.63 2.70 -2.72
C LEU A 393 17.04 3.44 -1.45
N ALA A 394 18.13 3.02 -0.79
CA ALA A 394 18.66 3.67 0.41
C ALA A 394 19.13 5.12 0.16
N GLY A 395 19.50 5.46 -1.07
CA GLY A 395 19.86 6.82 -1.48
C GLY A 395 18.66 7.74 -1.75
N GLU A 396 17.41 7.26 -1.64
CA GLU A 396 16.21 8.07 -1.83
C GLU A 396 15.79 8.75 -0.51
N ASN A 397 15.75 10.08 -0.50
CA ASN A 397 15.26 10.88 0.63
C ASN A 397 13.75 11.14 0.46
N ALA A 398 12.95 10.07 0.40
CA ALA A 398 11.54 10.12 0.02
C ALA A 398 10.72 11.06 0.90
N THR A 399 10.86 10.93 2.21
CA THR A 399 10.08 11.68 3.19
C THR A 399 10.45 13.17 3.17
N ASP A 400 11.75 13.52 3.18
CA ASP A 400 12.20 14.92 3.11
C ASP A 400 11.82 15.57 1.78
N THR A 401 11.89 14.83 0.69
CA THR A 401 11.45 15.31 -0.63
C THR A 401 9.95 15.61 -0.63
N ALA A 402 9.13 14.73 -0.06
CA ALA A 402 7.69 14.92 0.04
C ALA A 402 7.34 16.12 0.94
N VAL A 403 8.00 16.26 2.09
CA VAL A 403 7.83 17.41 3.01
C VAL A 403 8.19 18.72 2.30
N ALA A 404 9.33 18.78 1.60
CA ALA A 404 9.74 19.98 0.86
C ALA A 404 8.76 20.37 -0.27
N LEU A 405 8.09 19.37 -0.90
CA LEU A 405 7.03 19.63 -1.89
C LEU A 405 5.80 20.27 -1.23
N ILE A 406 5.41 19.78 -0.07
CA ILE A 406 4.26 20.31 0.70
C ILE A 406 4.56 21.73 1.19
N GLU A 407 5.71 21.95 1.81
CA GLU A 407 6.14 23.29 2.28
C GLU A 407 6.19 24.32 1.15
N ARG A 408 6.60 23.91 -0.06
CA ARG A 408 6.58 24.80 -1.23
C ARG A 408 5.17 25.14 -1.71
N ALA A 409 4.22 24.24 -1.55
CA ALA A 409 2.83 24.49 -1.96
C ALA A 409 2.10 25.47 -1.04
N VAL A 410 2.56 25.64 0.20
CA VAL A 410 1.98 26.56 1.20
C VAL A 410 2.56 27.98 1.10
N ARG A 411 3.73 28.14 0.49
CA ARG A 411 4.37 29.45 0.24
C ARG A 411 3.74 30.18 -0.95
#